data_49752addd13ac5664096d8122a70e622
#
_entry.id   49752addd13ac5664096d8122a70e622
#
_cell.length_a   1.000
_cell.length_b   1.000
_cell.length_c   1.000
_cell.angle_alpha   90.00
_cell.angle_beta   90.00
_cell.angle_gamma   90.00
#
_symmetry.space_group_name_H-M   'P 1'
#
loop_
_entity.id
_entity.type
_entity.pdbx_description
1 polymer ?
#
loop_
_entity_poly.entity_id
_entity_poly.type
_entity_poly.pdbx_seq_one_letter_code
_entity_poly.pdbx_strand_id
1 'polypeptide(L)'
;MNDIEQIKHLLSLCTPAQRQEIFRSLRKEFPIHPLEVELNTEAEIILEAIQRASGLTLRMIRGVIAEAAFQIHIVEHLSGWTNVTPPGDLPYDFLLSDSQGPVRVQVKLQRSVGRRPMWASQAYRFLPTDMYVVETQRTRGGSNRKTSGSTRPYRFGEFDLLPAAMYPSTNTWDVFMYTVSDWLLPGQTDPSEMLKFQPVATIPDDDWTDDFYKAVEWWRSGVKRKIRGSR
;
A
#
# COMPACT_ATOMS: atom_id res chain seq x y z
N MET A 1 42.86 -4.41 -7.13
CA MET A 1 41.58 -3.81 -7.46
C MET A 1 40.75 -4.95 -7.99
N ASN A 2 39.55 -5.21 -7.43
CA ASN A 2 38.74 -6.30 -7.96
C ASN A 2 38.08 -5.85 -9.29
N ASP A 3 37.57 -6.80 -10.07
CA ASP A 3 37.03 -6.55 -11.41
C ASP A 3 35.90 -5.49 -11.41
N ILE A 4 35.09 -5.46 -10.36
CA ILE A 4 34.01 -4.46 -10.19
C ILE A 4 34.54 -3.05 -10.03
N GLU A 5 35.62 -2.88 -9.26
CA GLU A 5 36.28 -1.57 -9.08
C GLU A 5 36.96 -1.09 -10.36
N GLN A 6 37.50 -2.02 -11.16
CA GLN A 6 38.04 -1.69 -12.50
C GLN A 6 36.95 -1.24 -13.45
N ILE A 7 35.77 -1.93 -13.47
CA ILE A 7 34.62 -1.56 -14.29
C ILE A 7 34.11 -0.18 -13.88
N LYS A 8 33.92 0.07 -12.58
CA LYS A 8 33.53 1.39 -12.07
C LYS A 8 34.47 2.50 -12.47
N HIS A 9 35.79 2.22 -12.40
CA HIS A 9 36.81 3.19 -12.83
C HIS A 9 36.69 3.48 -14.33
N LEU A 10 36.61 2.46 -15.18
CA LEU A 10 36.43 2.63 -16.63
C LEU A 10 35.16 3.41 -16.96
N LEU A 11 34.05 3.09 -16.31
CA LEU A 11 32.78 3.83 -16.47
C LEU A 11 32.89 5.30 -16.04
N SER A 12 33.73 5.61 -15.04
CA SER A 12 33.96 6.99 -14.62
C SER A 12 34.69 7.84 -15.67
N LEU A 13 35.51 7.21 -16.50
CA LEU A 13 36.22 7.85 -17.59
C LEU A 13 35.39 8.07 -18.86
N CYS A 14 34.24 7.39 -18.97
CA CYS A 14 33.34 7.51 -20.11
C CYS A 14 32.60 8.83 -20.09
N THR A 15 32.32 9.38 -21.28
CA THR A 15 31.37 10.48 -21.46
C THR A 15 29.92 10.05 -21.12
N PRO A 16 29.01 10.98 -20.86
CA PRO A 16 27.60 10.63 -20.64
C PRO A 16 26.99 9.80 -21.78
N ALA A 17 27.31 10.12 -23.04
CA ALA A 17 26.81 9.38 -24.19
C ALA A 17 27.33 7.93 -24.22
N GLN A 18 28.63 7.72 -23.97
CA GLN A 18 29.23 6.38 -23.90
C GLN A 18 28.62 5.56 -22.77
N ARG A 19 28.38 6.15 -21.58
CA ARG A 19 27.70 5.48 -20.47
C ARG A 19 26.29 5.05 -20.84
N GLN A 20 25.53 5.89 -21.54
CA GLN A 20 24.20 5.53 -22.03
C GLN A 20 24.22 4.37 -23.03
N GLU A 21 25.21 4.32 -23.91
CA GLU A 21 25.36 3.23 -24.89
C GLU A 21 25.69 1.90 -24.21
N ILE A 22 26.65 1.90 -23.29
CA ILE A 22 26.99 0.73 -22.47
C ILE A 22 25.75 0.24 -21.71
N PHE A 23 25.02 1.15 -21.07
CA PHE A 23 23.78 0.83 -20.36
C PHE A 23 22.73 0.19 -21.28
N ARG A 24 22.50 0.74 -22.49
CA ARG A 24 21.58 0.14 -23.46
C ARG A 24 22.02 -1.26 -23.90
N SER A 25 23.32 -1.49 -24.09
CA SER A 25 23.85 -2.81 -24.46
C SER A 25 23.62 -3.82 -23.34
N LEU A 26 23.94 -3.47 -22.10
CA LEU A 26 23.71 -4.31 -20.94
C LEU A 26 22.21 -4.63 -20.75
N ARG A 27 21.34 -3.66 -21.00
CA ARG A 27 19.90 -3.85 -20.89
C ARG A 27 19.30 -4.85 -21.89
N LYS A 28 19.90 -4.99 -23.06
CA LYS A 28 19.47 -6.01 -24.04
C LYS A 28 19.76 -7.44 -23.55
N GLU A 29 20.81 -7.61 -22.76
CA GLU A 29 21.20 -8.91 -22.21
C GLU A 29 20.56 -9.19 -20.85
N PHE A 30 20.32 -8.12 -20.07
CA PHE A 30 19.85 -8.21 -18.68
C PHE A 30 18.61 -7.32 -18.50
N PRO A 31 17.39 -7.86 -18.68
CA PRO A 31 16.17 -7.13 -18.40
C PRO A 31 16.14 -6.72 -16.91
N ILE A 32 15.67 -5.50 -16.63
CA ILE A 32 15.58 -4.95 -15.26
C ILE A 32 14.51 -5.67 -14.45
N HIS A 33 13.43 -6.08 -15.11
CA HIS A 33 12.28 -6.67 -14.44
C HIS A 33 11.65 -7.80 -15.29
N PRO A 34 11.15 -8.88 -14.68
CA PRO A 34 10.46 -9.96 -15.38
C PRO A 34 9.30 -9.49 -16.28
N LEU A 35 8.66 -8.37 -15.96
CA LEU A 35 7.60 -7.77 -16.79
C LEU A 35 8.06 -7.38 -18.21
N GLU A 36 9.35 -7.09 -18.40
CA GLU A 36 9.86 -6.81 -19.74
C GLU A 36 9.76 -8.04 -20.66
N VAL A 37 9.99 -9.21 -20.08
CA VAL A 37 9.84 -10.49 -20.78
C VAL A 37 8.38 -10.83 -20.97
N GLU A 38 7.56 -10.70 -19.92
CA GLU A 38 6.13 -11.01 -19.96
C GLU A 38 5.36 -10.15 -20.96
N LEU A 39 5.65 -8.84 -20.98
CA LEU A 39 4.99 -7.87 -21.86
C LEU A 39 5.70 -7.73 -23.22
N ASN A 40 6.82 -8.43 -23.42
CA ASN A 40 7.66 -8.33 -24.62
C ASN A 40 7.96 -6.87 -24.99
N THR A 41 8.35 -6.06 -24.01
CA THR A 41 8.62 -4.63 -24.19
C THR A 41 9.64 -4.13 -23.17
N GLU A 42 10.28 -3.00 -23.46
CA GLU A 42 11.27 -2.37 -22.57
C GLU A 42 10.60 -1.64 -21.40
N ALA A 43 11.26 -1.58 -20.25
CA ALA A 43 10.75 -0.90 -19.06
C ALA A 43 10.44 0.59 -19.33
N GLU A 44 11.17 1.26 -20.22
CA GLU A 44 10.92 2.65 -20.61
C GLU A 44 9.54 2.82 -21.25
N ILE A 45 9.11 1.86 -22.08
CA ILE A 45 7.79 1.88 -22.71
C ILE A 45 6.70 1.66 -21.66
N ILE A 46 6.94 0.75 -20.70
CA ILE A 46 6.03 0.53 -19.57
C ILE A 46 5.89 1.80 -18.73
N LEU A 47 6.99 2.44 -18.38
CA LEU A 47 7.00 3.69 -17.61
C LEU A 47 6.33 4.85 -18.37
N GLU A 48 6.58 4.98 -19.67
CA GLU A 48 5.92 5.98 -20.51
C GLU A 48 4.41 5.74 -20.61
N ALA A 49 3.97 4.49 -20.73
CA ALA A 49 2.56 4.14 -20.71
C ALA A 49 1.90 4.50 -19.37
N ILE A 50 2.59 4.26 -18.25
CA ILE A 50 2.14 4.67 -16.91
C ILE A 50 2.03 6.20 -16.83
N GLN A 51 3.03 6.94 -17.34
CA GLN A 51 3.02 8.40 -17.33
C GLN A 51 1.83 8.99 -18.11
N ARG A 52 1.47 8.38 -19.23
CA ARG A 52 0.33 8.78 -20.07
C ARG A 52 -1.02 8.29 -19.56
N ALA A 53 -1.03 7.46 -18.51
CA ALA A 53 -2.25 6.88 -18.01
C ALA A 53 -3.20 7.94 -17.43
N SER A 54 -4.49 7.63 -17.44
CA SER A 54 -5.52 8.49 -16.85
C SER A 54 -5.31 8.67 -15.36
N GLY A 55 -5.85 9.74 -14.78
CA GLY A 55 -5.78 9.97 -13.34
C GLY A 55 -6.41 8.84 -12.50
N LEU A 56 -7.37 8.08 -13.06
CA LEU A 56 -7.92 6.88 -12.42
C LEU A 56 -6.88 5.75 -12.40
N THR A 57 -6.27 5.48 -13.54
CA THR A 57 -5.23 4.44 -13.67
C THR A 57 -4.03 4.76 -12.78
N LEU A 58 -3.57 6.02 -12.74
CA LEU A 58 -2.48 6.43 -11.86
C LEU A 58 -2.82 6.24 -10.38
N ARG A 59 -4.08 6.42 -9.97
CA ARG A 59 -4.51 6.11 -8.60
C ARG A 59 -4.43 4.61 -8.30
N MET A 60 -4.82 3.77 -9.26
CA MET A 60 -4.70 2.30 -9.11
C MET A 60 -3.23 1.89 -8.99
N ILE A 61 -2.37 2.40 -9.88
CA ILE A 61 -0.92 2.13 -9.85
C ILE A 61 -0.31 2.56 -8.52
N ARG A 62 -0.66 3.73 -7.99
CA ARG A 62 -0.17 4.16 -6.66
C ARG A 62 -0.63 3.24 -5.53
N GLY A 63 -1.81 2.65 -5.63
CA GLY A 63 -2.27 1.60 -4.70
C GLY A 63 -1.35 0.38 -4.75
N VAL A 64 -1.08 -0.14 -5.94
CA VAL A 64 -0.16 -1.27 -6.16
C VAL A 64 1.26 -0.95 -5.70
N ILE A 65 1.75 0.29 -5.90
CA ILE A 65 3.05 0.73 -5.38
C ILE A 65 3.05 0.68 -3.83
N ALA A 66 1.97 1.08 -3.16
CA ALA A 66 1.88 1.01 -1.70
C ALA A 66 1.94 -0.45 -1.20
N GLU A 67 1.28 -1.38 -1.89
CA GLU A 67 1.36 -2.82 -1.60
C GLU A 67 2.78 -3.37 -1.82
N ALA A 68 3.41 -3.04 -2.95
CA ALA A 68 4.80 -3.43 -3.23
C ALA A 68 5.80 -2.82 -2.22
N ALA A 69 5.60 -1.56 -1.84
CA ALA A 69 6.42 -0.90 -0.82
C ALA A 69 6.26 -1.57 0.56
N PHE A 70 5.05 -1.99 0.92
CA PHE A 70 4.81 -2.75 2.15
C PHE A 70 5.55 -4.10 2.12
N GLN A 71 5.53 -4.82 1.00
CA GLN A 71 6.30 -6.05 0.83
C GLN A 71 7.78 -5.80 1.06
N ILE A 72 8.37 -4.84 0.35
CA ILE A 72 9.82 -4.59 0.32
C ILE A 72 10.33 -3.99 1.63
N HIS A 73 9.63 -2.98 2.18
CA HIS A 73 10.14 -2.24 3.34
C HIS A 73 9.70 -2.84 4.67
N ILE A 74 8.60 -3.60 4.70
CA ILE A 74 8.06 -4.14 5.95
C ILE A 74 8.17 -5.66 5.94
N VAL A 75 7.46 -6.37 5.06
CA VAL A 75 7.32 -7.83 5.13
C VAL A 75 8.67 -8.54 5.07
N GLU A 76 9.57 -8.13 4.18
CA GLU A 76 10.91 -8.71 4.01
C GLU A 76 11.83 -8.50 5.23
N HIS A 77 11.47 -7.56 6.13
CA HIS A 77 12.23 -7.24 7.34
C HIS A 77 11.57 -7.76 8.62
N LEU A 78 10.40 -8.41 8.54
CA LEU A 78 9.72 -8.98 9.71
C LEU A 78 10.40 -10.27 10.16
N SER A 79 11.12 -10.23 11.28
CA SER A 79 11.76 -11.42 11.86
C SER A 79 10.71 -12.41 12.40
N GLY A 80 10.82 -13.68 12.01
CA GLY A 80 9.91 -14.74 12.47
C GLY A 80 8.56 -14.79 11.78
N TRP A 81 8.37 -14.01 10.71
CA TRP A 81 7.15 -13.99 9.90
C TRP A 81 7.39 -14.60 8.51
N THR A 82 6.34 -15.20 7.97
CA THR A 82 6.33 -15.73 6.60
C THR A 82 5.10 -15.22 5.87
N ASN A 83 5.28 -14.77 4.64
CA ASN A 83 4.17 -14.46 3.75
C ASN A 83 3.63 -15.77 3.15
N VAL A 84 2.41 -16.13 3.52
CA VAL A 84 1.70 -17.34 3.09
C VAL A 84 0.45 -17.00 2.28
N THR A 85 0.42 -15.84 1.66
CA THR A 85 -0.71 -15.36 0.85
C THR A 85 -0.99 -16.33 -0.30
N PRO A 86 -2.16 -16.97 -0.36
CA PRO A 86 -2.50 -17.83 -1.48
C PRO A 86 -2.79 -16.97 -2.74
N PRO A 87 -2.62 -17.55 -3.92
CA PRO A 87 -3.00 -16.88 -5.16
C PRO A 87 -4.52 -16.69 -5.23
N GLY A 88 -4.98 -15.57 -5.82
CA GLY A 88 -6.41 -15.33 -6.07
C GLY A 88 -6.85 -13.92 -5.72
N ASP A 89 -8.14 -13.64 -5.96
CA ASP A 89 -8.79 -12.37 -5.60
C ASP A 89 -9.29 -12.45 -4.14
N LEU A 90 -8.47 -11.98 -3.22
CA LEU A 90 -8.71 -12.03 -1.78
C LEU A 90 -9.17 -10.68 -1.26
N PRO A 91 -9.87 -10.62 -0.12
CA PRO A 91 -10.26 -9.38 0.53
C PRO A 91 -9.12 -8.72 1.33
N TYR A 92 -7.89 -9.22 1.20
CA TYR A 92 -6.68 -8.71 1.82
C TYR A 92 -5.49 -8.88 0.87
N ASP A 93 -4.44 -8.08 1.05
CA ASP A 93 -3.26 -8.10 0.18
C ASP A 93 -2.23 -9.11 0.66
N PHE A 94 -2.12 -9.33 1.99
CA PHE A 94 -1.16 -10.26 2.58
C PHE A 94 -1.79 -11.15 3.66
N LEU A 95 -1.38 -12.41 3.67
CA LEU A 95 -1.57 -13.35 4.78
C LEU A 95 -0.20 -13.61 5.38
N LEU A 96 0.11 -12.92 6.49
CA LEU A 96 1.38 -13.07 7.18
C LEU A 96 1.21 -14.00 8.36
N SER A 97 2.13 -14.95 8.56
CA SER A 97 2.05 -15.94 9.63
C SER A 97 3.34 -15.97 10.44
N ASP A 98 3.20 -16.00 11.76
CA ASP A 98 4.26 -16.29 12.72
C ASP A 98 3.95 -17.54 13.55
N SER A 99 4.66 -17.78 14.65
CA SER A 99 4.44 -18.92 15.55
C SER A 99 3.08 -18.91 16.26
N GLN A 100 2.38 -17.77 16.30
CA GLN A 100 1.07 -17.63 16.94
C GLN A 100 -0.09 -17.71 15.96
N GLY A 101 0.19 -17.75 14.65
CA GLY A 101 -0.80 -17.93 13.60
C GLY A 101 -0.90 -16.76 12.61
N PRO A 102 -1.79 -16.87 11.62
CA PRO A 102 -1.88 -15.95 10.52
C PRO A 102 -2.58 -14.64 10.89
N VAL A 103 -2.18 -13.56 10.20
CA VAL A 103 -2.77 -12.21 10.26
C VAL A 103 -3.03 -11.74 8.83
N ARG A 104 -4.26 -11.34 8.55
CA ARG A 104 -4.68 -10.79 7.25
C ARG A 104 -4.44 -9.28 7.23
N VAL A 105 -3.71 -8.80 6.25
CA VAL A 105 -3.29 -7.41 6.15
C VAL A 105 -3.81 -6.80 4.85
N GLN A 106 -4.52 -5.66 4.95
CA GLN A 106 -5.01 -4.90 3.80
C GLN A 106 -4.35 -3.53 3.74
N VAL A 107 -3.42 -3.35 2.82
CA VAL A 107 -2.69 -2.09 2.64
C VAL A 107 -3.56 -1.04 1.96
N LYS A 108 -3.51 0.18 2.44
CA LYS A 108 -4.16 1.33 1.80
C LYS A 108 -3.20 2.51 1.71
N LEU A 109 -3.29 3.24 0.60
CA LEU A 109 -2.56 4.48 0.45
C LEU A 109 -3.36 5.63 1.05
N GLN A 110 -2.70 6.48 1.84
CA GLN A 110 -3.24 7.76 2.29
C GLN A 110 -3.79 8.56 1.08
N ARG A 111 -4.96 9.14 1.23
CA ARG A 111 -5.58 9.94 0.17
C ARG A 111 -4.88 11.29 0.00
N SER A 112 -4.89 11.76 -1.23
CA SER A 112 -4.40 13.08 -1.58
C SER A 112 -5.41 13.83 -2.45
N VAL A 113 -5.41 15.17 -2.31
CA VAL A 113 -6.07 16.10 -3.21
C VAL A 113 -4.98 16.89 -3.93
N GLY A 114 -4.87 16.67 -5.24
CA GLY A 114 -3.69 17.13 -5.99
C GLY A 114 -2.43 16.43 -5.47
N ARG A 115 -1.47 17.24 -4.98
CA ARG A 115 -0.18 16.76 -4.42
C ARG A 115 -0.12 16.86 -2.89
N ARG A 116 -1.23 17.23 -2.21
CA ARG A 116 -1.27 17.40 -0.75
C ARG A 116 -2.05 16.28 -0.10
N PRO A 117 -1.66 15.83 1.10
CA PRO A 117 -2.45 14.85 1.84
C PRO A 117 -3.86 15.41 2.10
N MET A 118 -4.86 14.54 2.02
CA MET A 118 -6.25 14.88 2.25
C MET A 118 -6.56 14.77 3.74
N TRP A 119 -7.15 15.82 4.33
CA TRP A 119 -7.64 15.79 5.70
C TRP A 119 -8.95 15.02 5.79
N ALA A 120 -9.18 14.33 6.91
CA ALA A 120 -10.37 13.51 7.11
C ALA A 120 -11.67 14.33 7.02
N SER A 121 -11.67 15.55 7.55
CA SER A 121 -12.81 16.49 7.45
C SER A 121 -13.17 16.92 6.01
N GLN A 122 -12.25 16.78 5.06
CA GLN A 122 -12.53 17.01 3.64
C GLN A 122 -13.32 15.86 3.01
N ALA A 123 -13.19 14.64 3.54
CA ALA A 123 -13.97 13.49 3.10
C ALA A 123 -15.40 13.52 3.70
N TYR A 124 -15.46 13.70 5.02
CA TYR A 124 -16.71 13.86 5.76
C TYR A 124 -16.56 14.94 6.84
N ARG A 125 -17.50 15.91 6.88
CA ARG A 125 -17.45 17.05 7.81
C ARG A 125 -17.42 16.65 9.29
N PHE A 126 -17.94 15.46 9.63
CA PHE A 126 -17.96 14.95 11.00
C PHE A 126 -16.63 14.33 11.43
N LEU A 127 -15.73 14.01 10.48
CA LEU A 127 -14.42 13.45 10.80
C LEU A 127 -13.46 14.53 11.34
N PRO A 128 -12.41 14.13 12.08
CA PRO A 128 -11.44 15.05 12.66
C PRO A 128 -10.74 15.94 11.62
N THR A 129 -10.42 17.16 12.02
CA THR A 129 -9.71 18.13 11.15
C THR A 129 -8.20 17.98 11.19
N ASP A 130 -7.67 17.26 12.18
CA ASP A 130 -6.27 17.05 12.50
C ASP A 130 -5.76 15.63 12.15
N MET A 131 -6.60 14.86 11.42
CA MET A 131 -6.24 13.52 10.93
C MET A 131 -6.26 13.50 9.40
N TYR A 132 -5.43 12.65 8.81
CA TYR A 132 -5.49 12.32 7.39
C TYR A 132 -6.58 11.29 7.11
N VAL A 133 -6.65 10.78 5.87
CA VAL A 133 -7.69 9.83 5.49
C VAL A 133 -7.18 8.76 4.53
N VAL A 134 -7.67 7.53 4.68
CA VAL A 134 -7.55 6.43 3.70
C VAL A 134 -8.93 6.05 3.17
N GLU A 135 -8.98 5.49 1.95
CA GLU A 135 -10.21 4.99 1.35
C GLU A 135 -10.27 3.47 1.46
N THR A 136 -11.20 2.96 2.29
CA THR A 136 -11.44 1.54 2.52
C THR A 136 -12.51 0.99 1.59
N GLN A 137 -12.23 1.05 0.28
CA GLN A 137 -13.04 0.41 -0.73
C GLN A 137 -12.18 -0.41 -1.68
N ARG A 138 -12.75 -1.48 -2.25
CA ARG A 138 -12.12 -2.25 -3.32
C ARG A 138 -12.07 -1.42 -4.60
N THR A 139 -10.99 -1.54 -5.35
CA THR A 139 -10.83 -0.85 -6.63
C THR A 139 -11.83 -1.36 -7.67
N ARG A 140 -12.13 -2.66 -7.64
CA ARG A 140 -13.14 -3.29 -8.49
C ARG A 140 -14.33 -3.69 -7.63
N GLY A 141 -15.53 -3.36 -8.07
CA GLY A 141 -16.77 -3.81 -7.46
C GLY A 141 -17.63 -4.48 -8.53
N GLY A 142 -18.28 -5.59 -8.18
CA GLY A 142 -19.37 -6.18 -8.92
C GLY A 142 -20.71 -5.86 -8.25
N SER A 143 -21.81 -6.08 -8.93
CA SER A 143 -23.12 -6.21 -8.27
C SER A 143 -23.26 -7.64 -7.77
N ASN A 144 -23.53 -7.81 -6.48
CA ASN A 144 -23.91 -9.11 -5.97
C ASN A 144 -25.35 -9.39 -6.44
N ARG A 145 -25.53 -10.32 -7.40
CA ARG A 145 -26.84 -10.71 -7.94
C ARG A 145 -27.82 -11.22 -6.85
N LYS A 146 -27.30 -11.69 -5.70
CA LYS A 146 -28.13 -12.22 -4.60
C LYS A 146 -28.62 -11.12 -3.62
N THR A 147 -27.93 -9.99 -3.52
CA THR A 147 -28.22 -8.96 -2.51
C THR A 147 -28.49 -7.56 -3.09
N SER A 148 -28.46 -7.38 -4.42
CA SER A 148 -28.52 -6.07 -5.12
C SER A 148 -27.55 -4.99 -4.58
N GLY A 149 -26.59 -5.35 -3.75
CA GLY A 149 -25.61 -4.45 -3.13
C GLY A 149 -24.32 -4.32 -3.91
N SER A 150 -23.62 -3.22 -3.71
CA SER A 150 -22.25 -3.03 -4.20
C SER A 150 -21.29 -3.93 -3.42
N THR A 151 -20.36 -4.63 -4.11
CA THR A 151 -19.31 -5.41 -3.46
C THR A 151 -18.05 -4.59 -3.17
N ARG A 152 -18.10 -3.27 -3.35
CA ARG A 152 -16.95 -2.38 -3.14
C ARG A 152 -16.60 -2.10 -1.67
N PRO A 153 -17.57 -1.91 -0.75
CA PRO A 153 -17.24 -1.73 0.66
C PRO A 153 -16.57 -2.99 1.23
N TYR A 154 -15.56 -2.81 2.07
CA TYR A 154 -15.07 -3.88 2.92
C TYR A 154 -16.02 -4.10 4.08
N ARG A 155 -16.09 -5.36 4.52
CA ARG A 155 -16.84 -5.77 5.71
C ARG A 155 -15.90 -6.08 6.86
N PHE A 156 -16.35 -5.84 8.07
CA PHE A 156 -15.62 -6.28 9.26
C PHE A 156 -15.38 -7.79 9.22
N GLY A 157 -14.17 -8.21 9.61
CA GLY A 157 -13.74 -9.61 9.55
C GLY A 157 -13.14 -10.06 8.21
N GLU A 158 -13.08 -9.22 7.16
CA GLU A 158 -12.40 -9.55 5.91
C GLU A 158 -10.88 -9.49 6.02
N PHE A 159 -10.34 -8.60 6.85
CA PHE A 159 -8.92 -8.52 7.20
C PHE A 159 -8.75 -8.10 8.67
N ASP A 160 -7.55 -8.18 9.20
CA ASP A 160 -7.24 -7.99 10.63
C ASP A 160 -6.53 -6.66 10.90
N LEU A 161 -5.60 -6.28 10.04
CA LEU A 161 -4.84 -5.03 10.14
C LEU A 161 -4.97 -4.17 8.89
N LEU A 162 -5.01 -2.86 9.10
CA LEU A 162 -4.97 -1.83 8.05
C LEU A 162 -3.66 -1.02 8.14
N PRO A 163 -2.62 -1.35 7.38
CA PRO A 163 -1.52 -0.43 7.11
C PRO A 163 -1.95 0.70 6.17
N ALA A 164 -1.73 1.94 6.57
CA ALA A 164 -1.87 3.12 5.76
C ALA A 164 -0.48 3.60 5.31
N ALA A 165 -0.15 3.46 4.02
CA ALA A 165 1.08 4.02 3.46
C ALA A 165 0.99 5.56 3.45
N MET A 166 1.92 6.23 4.11
CA MET A 166 1.86 7.66 4.38
C MET A 166 2.57 8.52 3.33
N TYR A 167 2.86 7.97 2.15
CA TYR A 167 3.60 8.65 1.08
C TYR A 167 3.12 10.08 0.78
N PRO A 168 1.81 10.39 0.68
CA PRO A 168 1.37 11.75 0.38
C PRO A 168 1.77 12.81 1.42
N SER A 169 1.99 12.43 2.67
CA SER A 169 2.40 13.34 3.75
C SER A 169 3.90 13.30 4.03
N THR A 170 4.57 12.18 3.82
CA THR A 170 5.99 11.96 4.15
C THR A 170 6.92 12.06 2.95
N ASN A 171 6.37 11.90 1.74
CA ASN A 171 7.11 11.80 0.48
C ASN A 171 8.09 10.58 0.42
N THR A 172 7.87 9.58 1.27
CA THR A 172 8.61 8.30 1.29
C THR A 172 7.64 7.12 1.32
N TRP A 173 8.05 5.95 0.78
CA TRP A 173 7.21 4.77 0.68
C TRP A 173 7.40 3.77 1.82
N ASP A 174 8.31 4.03 2.74
CA ASP A 174 8.68 3.18 3.87
C ASP A 174 7.94 3.52 5.17
N VAL A 175 7.13 4.59 5.18
CA VAL A 175 6.38 5.04 6.36
C VAL A 175 4.94 4.55 6.28
N PHE A 176 4.54 3.78 7.31
CA PHE A 176 3.20 3.24 7.46
C PHE A 176 2.64 3.55 8.84
N MET A 177 1.32 3.79 8.91
CA MET A 177 0.55 3.83 10.14
C MET A 177 -0.38 2.62 10.17
N TYR A 178 -0.48 1.93 11.29
CA TYR A 178 -1.23 0.69 11.45
C TYR A 178 -2.37 0.86 12.42
N THR A 179 -3.50 0.22 12.14
CA THR A 179 -4.60 0.05 13.10
C THR A 179 -5.26 -1.31 12.94
N VAL A 180 -6.04 -1.70 13.93
CA VAL A 180 -6.85 -2.93 13.90
C VAL A 180 -8.12 -2.69 13.08
N SER A 181 -8.47 -3.62 12.18
CA SER A 181 -9.65 -3.46 11.31
C SER A 181 -10.96 -3.31 12.07
N ASP A 182 -11.12 -4.02 13.18
CA ASP A 182 -12.31 -3.96 14.04
C ASP A 182 -12.50 -2.61 14.74
N TRP A 183 -11.47 -1.76 14.75
CA TRP A 183 -11.54 -0.41 15.34
C TRP A 183 -11.99 0.65 14.33
N LEU A 184 -12.04 0.30 13.04
CA LEU A 184 -12.46 1.21 11.99
C LEU A 184 -13.92 1.66 12.17
N LEU A 185 -14.24 2.79 11.59
CA LEU A 185 -15.60 3.35 11.65
C LEU A 185 -16.54 2.54 10.76
N PRO A 186 -17.73 2.20 11.26
CA PRO A 186 -18.76 1.50 10.48
C PRO A 186 -19.40 2.41 9.42
N GLY A 187 -19.93 1.79 8.39
CA GLY A 187 -20.73 2.45 7.37
C GLY A 187 -21.98 3.09 7.99
N GLN A 188 -22.38 4.22 7.44
CA GLN A 188 -23.55 4.96 7.96
C GLN A 188 -24.87 4.25 7.64
N THR A 189 -24.96 3.56 6.50
CA THR A 189 -26.16 2.87 6.04
C THR A 189 -26.18 1.41 6.45
N ASP A 190 -25.04 0.73 6.39
CA ASP A 190 -24.86 -0.65 6.84
C ASP A 190 -23.69 -0.72 7.82
N PRO A 191 -23.95 -0.90 9.12
CA PRO A 191 -22.89 -1.01 10.14
C PRO A 191 -21.99 -2.25 10.01
N SER A 192 -22.37 -3.25 9.21
CA SER A 192 -21.53 -4.41 8.91
C SER A 192 -20.44 -4.10 7.89
N GLU A 193 -20.57 -3.00 7.17
CA GLU A 193 -19.60 -2.48 6.23
C GLU A 193 -18.71 -1.44 6.91
N MET A 194 -17.49 -1.28 6.42
CA MET A 194 -16.61 -0.21 6.86
C MET A 194 -16.98 1.11 6.19
N LEU A 195 -16.90 2.22 6.94
CA LEU A 195 -17.05 3.56 6.37
C LEU A 195 -16.02 3.74 5.25
N LYS A 196 -16.45 4.30 4.13
CA LYS A 196 -15.62 4.45 2.94
C LYS A 196 -14.31 5.19 3.21
N PHE A 197 -14.33 6.23 4.01
CA PHE A 197 -13.17 7.02 4.39
C PHE A 197 -12.91 6.90 5.88
N GLN A 198 -11.71 6.41 6.23
CA GLN A 198 -11.27 6.21 7.60
C GLN A 198 -10.24 7.26 7.99
N PRO A 199 -10.37 7.93 9.15
CA PRO A 199 -9.35 8.84 9.62
C PRO A 199 -8.07 8.09 9.99
N VAL A 200 -6.92 8.70 9.70
CA VAL A 200 -5.57 8.18 10.01
C VAL A 200 -4.83 9.23 10.81
N ALA A 201 -4.27 8.85 11.94
CA ALA A 201 -3.48 9.74 12.78
C ALA A 201 -2.25 10.28 12.02
N THR A 202 -1.89 11.52 12.29
CA THR A 202 -0.71 12.17 11.70
C THR A 202 0.59 11.74 12.38
N ILE A 203 0.50 11.30 13.63
CA ILE A 203 1.55 10.71 14.46
C ILE A 203 0.94 9.55 15.24
N PRO A 204 1.74 8.58 15.75
CA PRO A 204 1.23 7.50 16.59
C PRO A 204 0.42 8.02 17.78
N ASP A 205 -0.70 7.35 18.06
CA ASP A 205 -1.60 7.63 19.18
C ASP A 205 -2.14 6.31 19.78
N ASP A 206 -3.27 6.37 20.49
CA ASP A 206 -3.88 5.17 21.09
C ASP A 206 -4.57 4.25 20.08
N ASP A 207 -4.90 4.76 18.90
CA ASP A 207 -5.66 4.05 17.85
C ASP A 207 -4.79 3.70 16.64
N TRP A 208 -3.67 4.40 16.45
CA TRP A 208 -2.74 4.24 15.35
C TRP A 208 -1.30 4.15 15.84
N THR A 209 -0.52 3.23 15.30
CA THR A 209 0.92 3.05 15.58
C THR A 209 1.72 2.97 14.30
N ASP A 210 3.00 3.32 14.35
CA ASP A 210 3.98 3.10 13.28
C ASP A 210 4.75 1.78 13.42
N ASP A 211 4.41 0.97 14.43
CA ASP A 211 5.01 -0.33 14.72
C ASP A 211 4.04 -1.46 14.34
N PHE A 212 4.44 -2.31 13.38
CA PHE A 212 3.69 -3.48 12.94
C PHE A 212 3.44 -4.48 14.07
N TYR A 213 4.46 -4.77 14.90
CA TYR A 213 4.35 -5.74 15.98
C TYR A 213 3.35 -5.27 17.04
N LYS A 214 3.36 -3.99 17.36
CA LYS A 214 2.40 -3.38 18.28
C LYS A 214 0.96 -3.46 17.75
N ALA A 215 0.75 -3.26 16.44
CA ALA A 215 -0.57 -3.42 15.84
C ALA A 215 -1.06 -4.87 15.91
N VAL A 216 -0.17 -5.85 15.69
CA VAL A 216 -0.47 -7.28 15.85
C VAL A 216 -0.82 -7.61 17.31
N GLU A 217 -0.06 -7.07 18.27
CA GLU A 217 -0.36 -7.23 19.70
C GLU A 217 -1.75 -6.69 20.04
N TRP A 218 -2.09 -5.49 19.57
CA TRP A 218 -3.42 -4.92 19.75
C TRP A 218 -4.53 -5.82 19.19
N TRP A 219 -4.36 -6.33 17.98
CA TRP A 219 -5.33 -7.24 17.39
C TRP A 219 -5.48 -8.54 18.18
N ARG A 220 -4.36 -9.17 18.57
CA ARG A 220 -4.34 -10.43 19.33
C ARG A 220 -4.87 -10.28 20.74
N SER A 221 -4.72 -9.13 21.36
CA SER A 221 -5.25 -8.85 22.70
C SER A 221 -6.79 -8.86 22.74
N GLY A 222 -7.46 -8.74 21.58
CA GLY A 222 -8.90 -8.67 21.47
C GLY A 222 -9.52 -7.39 22.05
N VAL A 223 -8.71 -6.39 22.39
CA VAL A 223 -9.20 -5.10 22.91
C VAL A 223 -10.15 -4.46 21.92
N LYS A 224 -11.34 -4.09 22.38
CA LYS A 224 -12.36 -3.41 21.58
C LYS A 224 -12.19 -1.90 21.73
N ARG A 225 -11.90 -1.25 20.62
CA ARG A 225 -11.81 0.21 20.50
C ARG A 225 -12.55 0.68 19.25
N LYS A 226 -12.66 1.98 19.09
CA LYS A 226 -13.01 2.66 17.84
C LYS A 226 -12.02 3.79 17.63
N ILE A 227 -11.48 3.87 16.41
CA ILE A 227 -10.63 5.01 16.05
C ILE A 227 -11.42 6.30 16.17
N ARG A 228 -10.73 7.39 16.49
CA ARG A 228 -11.35 8.69 16.66
C ARG A 228 -12.10 9.11 15.38
N GLY A 229 -13.42 9.17 15.43
CA GLY A 229 -14.31 9.40 14.29
C GLY A 229 -15.16 10.67 14.34
N SER A 230 -15.11 11.41 15.46
CA SER A 230 -15.85 12.69 15.62
C SER A 230 -14.97 13.72 16.33
N ARG A 231 -15.31 14.99 16.11
CA ARG A 231 -14.73 16.11 16.87
C ARG A 231 -15.17 16.06 18.32
#